data_077a842543dfc278b8fadab0790d1a05
#
_entry.id   077a842543dfc278b8fadab0790d1a05
#
_cell.length_a   1.000
_cell.length_b   1.000
_cell.length_c   1.000
_cell.angle_alpha   90.00
_cell.angle_beta   90.00
_cell.angle_gamma   90.00
#
_symmetry.space_group_name_H-M   'P 1'
#
loop_
_entity.id
_entity.type
_entity.pdbx_description
1 polymer ?
#
loop_
_entity_poly.entity_id
_entity_poly.type
_entity_poly.pdbx_seq_one_letter_code
_entity_poly.pdbx_strand_id
1 'polypeptide(L)'
;LSPGVRIQKSQGGGGSPVIRGFEANRVLIVVDGVRMNNAIYRSGHLQNSITIDPNNIERAEIIFGSSSVGYGSDAMGGVIHYYTKNPVLKNSEKISSSFTTNFNSANNSVSNNFNTSLSSDNWGSITSISISKYGDIKMGKNRNHGFSDWGLNPIYSKNSRYSYYSEPSINSDNNIQRNTGYSQVDLFQKFLVNLGDSSLLNLNIQFSESSDIDRFDQLSIPKDNSLKYSEWYYGPQKRLLISPSLRVFPNKKFMDKGVITFGFQKINESRIKRKFNSLNRSHQIEDLKVFSLNGDFDTSFNNGHTVSYGIETTYNYNYSKAYDRVLDIDGNEIIGVSQKIAIPTRYPSDGSSYTSFASYLNWSWNLSEFFTFNIGTRLTFTRLKASWNDIISVNPQLSKVDLNSKALTTTVSMKLRPSKKIQINTVLSSGFRNPNIDDIGKIRENNGLLVVPNTFLKPEYAYNLDLGIDYKSLDNNNYISIRGFSTIISRHIGRAEYTVFSDKTTSDLSTIIYNDEEVITIANKNLGNRFIHGFSLDGFNNLNRNFKIDYSLTYTKGDN
;
A
#
# COMPACT_ATOMS: atom_id res chain seq x y z
N LEU A 1 6.48 2.67 16.12
CA LEU A 1 5.26 2.99 15.38
C LEU A 1 4.78 4.37 15.78
N SER A 2 4.38 5.21 14.81
CA SER A 2 3.75 6.49 15.13
C SER A 2 2.40 6.25 15.80
N PRO A 3 2.00 7.06 16.79
CA PRO A 3 0.67 7.00 17.38
C PRO A 3 -0.42 7.06 16.31
N GLY A 4 -1.50 6.28 16.47
CA GLY A 4 -2.60 6.23 15.51
C GLY A 4 -2.35 5.41 14.23
N VAL A 5 -1.16 4.78 14.08
CA VAL A 5 -0.85 3.87 12.98
C VAL A 5 -0.68 2.45 13.48
N ARG A 6 -1.32 1.51 12.83
CA ARG A 6 -1.18 0.07 13.07
C ARG A 6 -0.73 -0.62 11.79
N ILE A 7 -0.04 -1.74 11.93
CA ILE A 7 0.29 -2.62 10.80
C ILE A 7 -0.46 -3.92 10.99
N GLN A 8 -1.26 -4.26 10.00
CA GLN A 8 -2.06 -5.48 9.98
C GLN A 8 -1.40 -6.51 9.05
N LYS A 9 -1.29 -7.75 9.51
CA LYS A 9 -0.62 -8.85 8.80
C LYS A 9 -1.48 -10.10 8.82
N SER A 10 -1.52 -10.83 7.70
CA SER A 10 -2.12 -12.15 7.56
C SER A 10 -1.10 -13.25 7.26
N GLN A 11 0.13 -12.87 6.95
CA GLN A 11 1.26 -13.77 6.66
C GLN A 11 2.59 -13.10 7.02
N GLY A 12 3.69 -13.87 7.02
CA GLY A 12 5.04 -13.32 6.97
C GLY A 12 5.22 -12.52 5.67
N GLY A 13 6.16 -11.57 5.63
CA GLY A 13 6.39 -10.77 4.43
C GLY A 13 5.19 -9.97 3.95
N GLY A 14 4.30 -9.59 4.84
CA GLY A 14 3.15 -8.76 4.54
C GLY A 14 2.97 -7.68 5.60
N GLY A 15 2.27 -6.63 5.26
CA GLY A 15 1.89 -5.58 6.20
C GLY A 15 1.08 -4.49 5.50
N SER A 16 -0.12 -4.25 5.98
CA SER A 16 -0.97 -3.16 5.52
C SER A 16 -1.04 -2.10 6.62
N PRO A 17 -0.63 -0.86 6.37
CA PRO A 17 -0.80 0.20 7.34
C PRO A 17 -2.29 0.55 7.49
N VAL A 18 -2.70 0.75 8.72
CA VAL A 18 -4.04 1.22 9.11
C VAL A 18 -3.89 2.56 9.80
N ILE A 19 -4.56 3.57 9.30
CA ILE A 19 -4.57 4.93 9.85
C ILE A 19 -6.02 5.28 10.20
N ARG A 20 -6.32 5.50 11.50
CA ARG A 20 -7.66 5.90 11.96
C ARG A 20 -8.79 4.99 11.43
N GLY A 21 -8.53 3.66 11.33
CA GLY A 21 -9.49 2.68 10.79
C GLY A 21 -9.51 2.55 9.27
N PHE A 22 -8.84 3.44 8.53
CA PHE A 22 -8.65 3.27 7.09
C PHE A 22 -7.47 2.36 6.80
N GLU A 23 -7.64 1.46 5.85
CA GLU A 23 -6.62 0.49 5.42
C GLU A 23 -6.49 0.40 3.90
N ALA A 24 -5.44 -0.23 3.46
CA ALA A 24 -5.19 -0.64 2.09
C ALA A 24 -5.34 0.50 1.07
N ASN A 25 -6.26 0.38 0.12
CA ASN A 25 -6.49 1.38 -0.94
C ASN A 25 -7.21 2.67 -0.46
N ARG A 26 -7.36 2.88 0.85
CA ARG A 26 -7.79 4.15 1.46
C ARG A 26 -6.67 4.87 2.22
N VAL A 27 -5.48 4.25 2.24
CA VAL A 27 -4.23 4.84 2.72
C VAL A 27 -3.26 4.89 1.57
N LEU A 28 -2.72 6.05 1.26
CA LEU A 28 -1.75 6.21 0.20
C LEU A 28 -0.33 6.01 0.72
N ILE A 29 0.45 5.21 0.01
CA ILE A 29 1.90 5.06 0.24
C ILE A 29 2.63 5.77 -0.90
N VAL A 30 3.62 6.59 -0.53
CA VAL A 30 4.46 7.35 -1.46
C VAL A 30 5.93 7.11 -1.12
N VAL A 31 6.78 7.01 -2.12
CA VAL A 31 8.24 6.92 -1.98
C VAL A 31 8.88 7.99 -2.85
N ASP A 32 9.57 8.96 -2.22
CA ASP A 32 10.22 10.10 -2.90
C ASP A 32 9.32 10.80 -3.95
N GLY A 33 8.04 10.99 -3.62
CA GLY A 33 7.05 11.62 -4.50
C GLY A 33 6.37 10.67 -5.49
N VAL A 34 6.78 9.40 -5.59
CA VAL A 34 6.15 8.41 -6.46
C VAL A 34 5.14 7.56 -5.69
N ARG A 35 3.90 7.49 -6.18
CA ARG A 35 2.82 6.69 -5.58
C ARG A 35 3.10 5.20 -5.71
N MET A 36 2.90 4.45 -4.62
CA MET A 36 2.94 2.99 -4.59
C MET A 36 1.59 2.36 -4.93
N ASN A 37 0.48 3.03 -4.54
CA ASN A 37 -0.86 2.58 -4.89
C ASN A 37 -1.03 2.61 -6.41
N ASN A 38 -1.45 1.48 -6.96
CA ASN A 38 -1.57 1.26 -8.40
C ASN A 38 -2.95 0.73 -8.77
N ALA A 39 -3.19 0.49 -10.05
CA ALA A 39 -4.50 0.12 -10.58
C ALA A 39 -5.04 -1.24 -10.07
N ILE A 40 -4.18 -2.14 -9.59
CA ILE A 40 -4.57 -3.42 -8.97
C ILE A 40 -4.38 -3.44 -7.45
N TYR A 41 -4.14 -2.26 -6.85
CA TYR A 41 -4.00 -2.13 -5.40
C TYR A 41 -5.34 -2.41 -4.73
N ARG A 42 -5.37 -3.37 -3.83
CA ARG A 42 -6.60 -3.96 -3.31
C ARG A 42 -6.81 -3.69 -1.83
N SER A 43 -8.03 -3.91 -1.37
CA SER A 43 -8.35 -3.96 0.05
C SER A 43 -7.82 -5.24 0.69
N GLY A 44 -7.50 -5.21 1.99
CA GLY A 44 -7.05 -6.33 2.80
C GLY A 44 -5.56 -6.27 3.16
N HIS A 45 -5.09 -7.31 3.86
CA HIS A 45 -3.75 -7.37 4.45
C HIS A 45 -2.75 -7.89 3.41
N LEU A 46 -1.94 -7.01 2.82
CA LEU A 46 -1.12 -7.31 1.68
C LEU A 46 0.36 -7.03 1.92
N GLN A 47 1.17 -7.57 1.01
CA GLN A 47 2.64 -7.41 1.00
C GLN A 47 3.13 -6.09 0.40
N ASN A 48 2.28 -5.10 0.21
CA ASN A 48 2.58 -3.91 -0.59
C ASN A 48 3.77 -3.08 -0.09
N SER A 49 4.02 -3.07 1.22
CA SER A 49 5.11 -2.32 1.83
C SER A 49 6.44 -3.08 1.90
N ILE A 50 6.46 -4.38 1.63
CA ILE A 50 7.70 -5.17 1.78
C ILE A 50 8.77 -4.81 0.74
N THR A 51 8.37 -4.23 -0.39
CA THR A 51 9.30 -3.80 -1.44
C THR A 51 10.00 -2.47 -1.12
N ILE A 52 9.83 -1.94 0.07
CA ILE A 52 10.51 -0.74 0.58
C ILE A 52 11.51 -1.18 1.64
N ASP A 53 12.80 -1.16 1.29
CA ASP A 53 13.86 -1.53 2.22
C ASP A 53 14.01 -0.48 3.33
N PRO A 54 13.79 -0.85 4.61
CA PRO A 54 13.91 0.09 5.74
C PRO A 54 15.33 0.65 5.91
N ASN A 55 16.38 -0.07 5.46
CA ASN A 55 17.76 0.39 5.56
C ASN A 55 18.02 1.63 4.69
N ASN A 56 17.20 1.86 3.67
CA ASN A 56 17.34 2.98 2.74
C ASN A 56 16.41 4.16 3.06
N ILE A 57 15.57 4.06 4.10
CA ILE A 57 14.69 5.14 4.53
C ILE A 57 15.48 6.12 5.41
N GLU A 58 15.42 7.40 5.08
CA GLU A 58 15.92 8.50 5.92
C GLU A 58 14.86 8.91 6.93
N ARG A 59 13.60 9.08 6.49
CA ARG A 59 12.45 9.40 7.34
C ARG A 59 11.15 8.95 6.71
N ALA A 60 10.13 8.78 7.53
CA ALA A 60 8.76 8.57 7.10
C ALA A 60 7.87 9.68 7.68
N GLU A 61 7.07 10.30 6.84
CA GLU A 61 6.08 11.29 7.23
C GLU A 61 4.69 10.67 7.16
N ILE A 62 3.91 10.82 8.23
CA ILE A 62 2.54 10.33 8.29
C ILE A 62 1.61 11.53 8.34
N ILE A 63 0.77 11.65 7.33
CA ILE A 63 -0.23 12.70 7.22
C ILE A 63 -1.58 12.07 7.53
N PHE A 64 -2.19 12.50 8.62
CA PHE A 64 -3.47 12.01 9.07
C PHE A 64 -4.63 12.75 8.40
N GLY A 65 -5.75 12.05 8.21
CA GLY A 65 -6.95 12.59 7.59
C GLY A 65 -6.85 12.70 6.07
N SER A 66 -7.89 13.30 5.47
CA SER A 66 -7.99 13.39 4.02
C SER A 66 -6.98 14.37 3.45
N SER A 67 -6.04 13.88 2.65
CA SER A 67 -4.93 14.66 2.07
C SER A 67 -4.95 14.66 0.54
N SER A 68 -6.14 14.48 -0.05
CA SER A 68 -6.28 14.32 -1.49
C SER A 68 -5.95 15.57 -2.31
N VAL A 69 -5.93 16.75 -1.74
CA VAL A 69 -5.50 17.98 -2.47
C VAL A 69 -4.03 17.84 -2.91
N GLY A 70 -3.13 17.51 -1.99
CA GLY A 70 -1.70 17.32 -2.30
C GLY A 70 -1.38 15.98 -2.97
N TYR A 71 -2.13 14.94 -2.66
CA TYR A 71 -1.75 13.57 -3.00
C TYR A 71 -2.74 12.80 -3.89
N GLY A 72 -3.95 13.32 -4.15
CA GLY A 72 -4.92 12.73 -5.07
C GLY A 72 -5.72 11.57 -4.48
N SER A 73 -6.16 10.64 -5.35
CA SER A 73 -6.94 9.47 -4.98
C SER A 73 -6.24 8.61 -3.92
N ASP A 74 -7.01 7.85 -3.13
CA ASP A 74 -6.56 6.91 -2.10
C ASP A 74 -6.04 7.57 -0.80
N ALA A 75 -5.79 8.89 -0.79
CA ALA A 75 -5.40 9.64 0.41
C ALA A 75 -6.63 10.04 1.25
N MET A 76 -7.51 9.07 1.56
CA MET A 76 -8.74 9.31 2.33
C MET A 76 -8.50 9.29 3.85
N GLY A 77 -7.84 8.25 4.34
CA GLY A 77 -7.52 8.07 5.76
C GLY A 77 -6.19 8.70 6.16
N GLY A 78 -5.29 8.84 5.19
CA GLY A 78 -3.98 9.43 5.37
C GLY A 78 -2.98 9.02 4.30
N VAL A 79 -1.78 9.54 4.45
CA VAL A 79 -0.63 9.27 3.58
C VAL A 79 0.56 8.84 4.42
N ILE A 80 1.30 7.85 3.95
CA ILE A 80 2.62 7.52 4.46
C ILE A 80 3.62 7.84 3.35
N HIS A 81 4.43 8.87 3.56
CA HIS A 81 5.45 9.30 2.61
C HIS A 81 6.83 8.91 3.14
N TYR A 82 7.46 7.95 2.47
CA TYR A 82 8.84 7.53 2.74
C TYR A 82 9.80 8.38 1.91
N TYR A 83 10.75 8.98 2.59
CA TYR A 83 11.88 9.66 1.99
C TYR A 83 13.11 8.78 2.12
N THR A 84 13.72 8.42 1.00
CA THR A 84 14.93 7.62 1.02
C THR A 84 16.16 8.50 1.21
N LYS A 85 17.25 7.90 1.71
CA LYS A 85 18.53 8.56 1.89
C LYS A 85 18.97 9.29 0.63
N ASN A 86 19.53 10.49 0.79
CA ASN A 86 20.02 11.30 -0.31
C ASN A 86 21.55 11.38 -0.30
N PRO A 87 22.21 11.33 -1.48
CA PRO A 87 23.61 11.66 -1.59
C PRO A 87 23.89 13.10 -1.10
N VAL A 88 25.05 13.32 -0.55
CA VAL A 88 25.48 14.63 -0.07
C VAL A 88 26.58 15.15 -0.99
N LEU A 89 26.50 16.40 -1.41
CA LEU A 89 27.55 17.08 -2.14
C LEU A 89 28.56 17.68 -1.13
N LYS A 90 29.85 17.54 -1.37
CA LYS A 90 30.93 18.02 -0.49
C LYS A 90 32.10 18.52 -1.31
N ASN A 91 32.78 19.57 -0.82
CA ASN A 91 33.93 20.21 -1.43
C ASN A 91 35.22 19.34 -1.46
N SER A 92 35.12 18.05 -1.24
CA SER A 92 36.20 17.09 -1.40
C SER A 92 35.60 15.72 -1.66
N GLU A 93 36.24 14.94 -2.51
CA GLU A 93 35.84 13.55 -2.72
C GLU A 93 35.90 12.77 -1.41
N LYS A 94 34.81 12.11 -1.07
CA LYS A 94 34.68 11.33 0.15
C LYS A 94 33.92 10.04 -0.09
N ILE A 95 34.48 8.95 0.40
CA ILE A 95 33.84 7.63 0.40
C ILE A 95 33.47 7.29 1.83
N SER A 96 32.25 6.81 2.04
CA SER A 96 31.79 6.28 3.31
C SER A 96 31.05 4.98 3.07
N SER A 97 31.46 3.92 3.76
CA SER A 97 30.81 2.60 3.65
C SER A 97 30.39 2.12 5.02
N SER A 98 29.28 1.39 5.06
CA SER A 98 28.79 0.75 6.27
C SER A 98 28.25 -0.65 5.96
N PHE A 99 28.43 -1.56 6.91
CA PHE A 99 27.85 -2.88 6.90
C PHE A 99 27.04 -3.06 8.17
N THR A 100 25.78 -3.46 8.03
CA THR A 100 24.85 -3.66 9.14
C THR A 100 24.29 -5.05 9.09
N THR A 101 24.38 -5.79 10.19
CA THR A 101 23.73 -7.09 10.38
C THR A 101 22.70 -6.98 11.49
N ASN A 102 21.48 -7.42 11.24
CA ASN A 102 20.42 -7.51 12.22
C ASN A 102 20.00 -8.97 12.39
N PHE A 103 19.91 -9.41 13.63
CA PHE A 103 19.39 -10.72 14.00
C PHE A 103 18.14 -10.58 14.87
N ASN A 104 17.11 -11.39 14.60
CA ASN A 104 15.91 -11.44 15.43
C ASN A 104 15.59 -12.89 15.80
N SER A 105 15.62 -13.19 17.09
CA SER A 105 15.39 -14.53 17.64
C SER A 105 13.93 -15.00 17.56
N ALA A 106 12.96 -14.08 17.40
CA ALA A 106 11.54 -14.43 17.34
C ALA A 106 11.20 -15.28 16.10
N ASN A 107 11.95 -15.12 15.02
CA ASN A 107 11.78 -15.87 13.77
C ASN A 107 13.13 -16.28 13.15
N ASN A 108 14.21 -16.26 13.94
CA ASN A 108 15.58 -16.56 13.48
C ASN A 108 15.93 -15.81 12.18
N SER A 109 15.51 -14.55 12.07
CA SER A 109 15.82 -13.78 10.88
C SER A 109 17.20 -13.15 10.94
N VAL A 110 17.84 -13.12 9.77
CA VAL A 110 19.11 -12.41 9.55
C VAL A 110 18.91 -11.48 8.37
N SER A 111 19.28 -10.21 8.56
CA SER A 111 19.28 -9.20 7.50
C SER A 111 20.65 -8.53 7.46
N ASN A 112 21.29 -8.56 6.32
CA ASN A 112 22.58 -7.94 6.06
C ASN A 112 22.38 -6.79 5.07
N ASN A 113 22.92 -5.62 5.39
CA ASN A 113 22.90 -4.45 4.51
C ASN A 113 24.33 -3.93 4.32
N PHE A 114 24.74 -3.76 3.09
CA PHE A 114 25.94 -3.05 2.69
C PHE A 114 25.55 -1.74 2.02
N ASN A 115 26.10 -0.63 2.50
CA ASN A 115 25.82 0.69 1.97
C ASN A 115 27.14 1.43 1.70
N THR A 116 27.25 2.06 0.54
CA THR A 116 28.38 2.92 0.16
C THR A 116 27.87 4.24 -0.37
N SER A 117 28.42 5.34 0.16
CA SER A 117 28.14 6.71 -0.29
C SER A 117 29.42 7.34 -0.84
N LEU A 118 29.31 7.92 -2.01
CA LEU A 118 30.34 8.71 -2.68
C LEU A 118 29.87 10.17 -2.72
N SER A 119 30.74 11.10 -2.39
CA SER A 119 30.46 12.54 -2.41
C SER A 119 31.58 13.28 -3.14
N SER A 120 31.18 14.23 -3.97
CA SER A 120 32.05 15.19 -4.66
C SER A 120 31.37 16.56 -4.70
N ASP A 121 32.00 17.57 -5.24
CA ASP A 121 31.47 18.95 -5.32
C ASP A 121 30.18 19.00 -6.14
N ASN A 122 30.18 18.33 -7.28
CA ASN A 122 29.11 18.43 -8.28
C ASN A 122 28.24 17.17 -8.38
N TRP A 123 28.62 16.08 -7.75
CA TRP A 123 27.82 14.86 -7.77
C TRP A 123 27.99 14.04 -6.50
N GLY A 124 27.00 13.24 -6.22
CA GLY A 124 27.02 12.26 -5.15
C GLY A 124 26.24 11.00 -5.52
N SER A 125 26.59 9.89 -4.88
CA SER A 125 25.96 8.59 -5.13
C SER A 125 25.78 7.82 -3.82
N ILE A 126 24.68 7.09 -3.70
CA ILE A 126 24.47 6.06 -2.66
C ILE A 126 24.12 4.77 -3.35
N THR A 127 24.85 3.70 -3.02
CA THR A 127 24.56 2.32 -3.41
C THR A 127 24.28 1.50 -2.16
N SER A 128 23.18 0.77 -2.12
CA SER A 128 22.86 -0.13 -1.01
C SER A 128 22.35 -1.48 -1.51
N ILE A 129 22.79 -2.55 -0.85
CA ILE A 129 22.37 -3.92 -1.12
C ILE A 129 21.94 -4.53 0.21
N SER A 130 20.70 -5.03 0.29
CA SER A 130 20.19 -5.76 1.43
C SER A 130 19.84 -7.19 1.04
N ILE A 131 20.26 -8.14 1.87
CA ILE A 131 19.90 -9.55 1.75
C ILE A 131 19.33 -10.00 3.09
N SER A 132 18.07 -10.41 3.07
CA SER A 132 17.33 -10.78 4.28
C SER A 132 16.77 -12.19 4.16
N LYS A 133 16.87 -12.95 5.25
CA LYS A 133 16.23 -14.26 5.40
C LYS A 133 15.42 -14.25 6.69
N TYR A 134 14.13 -14.50 6.57
CA TYR A 134 13.18 -14.59 7.66
C TYR A 134 12.77 -16.05 7.84
N GLY A 135 12.96 -16.59 9.02
CA GLY A 135 12.47 -17.93 9.38
C GLY A 135 11.02 -17.89 9.87
N ASP A 136 10.51 -19.06 10.24
CA ASP A 136 9.17 -19.19 10.76
C ASP A 136 8.99 -18.48 12.10
N ILE A 137 7.86 -17.82 12.28
CA ILE A 137 7.53 -17.06 13.49
C ILE A 137 7.31 -18.02 14.65
N LYS A 138 7.99 -17.77 15.77
CA LYS A 138 7.80 -18.49 17.02
C LYS A 138 6.96 -17.68 17.98
N MET A 139 5.85 -18.24 18.42
CA MET A 139 4.99 -17.61 19.42
C MET A 139 5.49 -17.86 20.83
N GLY A 140 5.14 -16.96 21.76
CA GLY A 140 5.33 -17.17 23.19
C GLY A 140 4.50 -18.35 23.69
N LYS A 141 5.03 -19.05 24.71
CA LYS A 141 4.34 -20.22 25.31
C LYS A 141 3.27 -19.83 26.32
N ASN A 142 3.39 -18.64 26.94
CA ASN A 142 2.45 -18.18 27.95
C ASN A 142 1.22 -17.56 27.27
N ARG A 143 0.03 -18.00 27.67
CA ARG A 143 -1.27 -17.54 27.16
C ARG A 143 -2.12 -16.98 28.30
N ASN A 144 -1.64 -15.91 28.92
CA ASN A 144 -2.29 -15.27 30.07
C ASN A 144 -3.69 -14.70 29.76
N HIS A 145 -4.03 -14.59 28.47
CA HIS A 145 -5.37 -14.19 28.02
C HIS A 145 -6.45 -15.28 28.16
N GLY A 146 -6.06 -16.52 28.58
CA GLY A 146 -7.01 -17.61 28.86
C GLY A 146 -7.35 -18.52 27.67
N PHE A 147 -6.90 -18.21 26.45
CA PHE A 147 -7.13 -19.06 25.26
C PHE A 147 -5.91 -19.97 25.04
N SER A 148 -5.95 -21.20 25.59
CA SER A 148 -4.82 -22.14 25.58
C SER A 148 -4.30 -22.49 24.19
N ASP A 149 -5.21 -22.62 23.21
CA ASP A 149 -4.91 -23.09 21.86
C ASP A 149 -4.67 -21.95 20.87
N TRP A 150 -4.76 -20.70 21.33
CA TRP A 150 -4.60 -19.53 20.47
C TRP A 150 -3.23 -19.53 19.78
N GLY A 151 -3.26 -19.52 18.43
CA GLY A 151 -2.08 -19.46 17.57
C GLY A 151 -1.25 -20.74 17.54
N LEU A 152 -1.71 -21.86 18.12
CA LEU A 152 -1.05 -23.16 17.94
C LEU A 152 -1.20 -23.62 16.49
N ASN A 153 -0.13 -24.21 15.97
CA ASN A 153 -0.06 -24.80 14.64
C ASN A 153 0.35 -26.27 14.73
N PRO A 154 -0.58 -27.21 15.07
CA PRO A 154 -0.25 -28.60 15.32
C PRO A 154 0.09 -29.40 14.05
N ILE A 155 -0.47 -29.00 12.91
CA ILE A 155 -0.22 -29.62 11.61
C ILE A 155 0.05 -28.54 10.56
N TYR A 156 0.86 -28.86 9.56
CA TYR A 156 1.21 -27.91 8.49
C TYR A 156 1.50 -28.63 7.17
N SER A 157 1.50 -27.89 6.06
CA SER A 157 1.88 -28.43 4.76
C SER A 157 3.40 -28.40 4.57
N LYS A 158 3.98 -29.52 4.20
CA LYS A 158 5.37 -29.65 3.70
C LYS A 158 5.48 -29.48 2.18
N ASN A 159 4.34 -29.36 1.50
CA ASN A 159 4.33 -29.19 0.04
C ASN A 159 5.11 -27.93 -0.37
N SER A 160 5.76 -28.02 -1.52
CA SER A 160 6.54 -26.92 -2.10
C SER A 160 6.47 -26.96 -3.62
N ARG A 161 7.22 -26.10 -4.29
CA ARG A 161 7.34 -26.14 -5.76
C ARG A 161 7.82 -27.49 -6.29
N TYR A 162 8.58 -28.24 -5.48
CA TYR A 162 9.28 -29.47 -5.89
C TYR A 162 8.83 -30.72 -5.13
N SER A 163 8.02 -30.56 -4.08
CA SER A 163 7.59 -31.68 -3.24
C SER A 163 6.08 -31.82 -3.15
N TYR A 164 5.61 -33.06 -3.17
CA TYR A 164 4.22 -33.44 -3.05
C TYR A 164 4.02 -34.35 -1.86
N TYR A 165 3.10 -33.97 -0.98
CA TYR A 165 2.62 -34.78 0.13
C TYR A 165 1.10 -34.77 0.10
N SER A 166 0.48 -35.97 0.17
CA SER A 166 -0.97 -36.14 0.17
C SER A 166 -1.63 -35.67 1.47
N GLU A 167 -0.86 -35.65 2.57
CA GLU A 167 -1.35 -35.32 3.89
C GLU A 167 -0.48 -34.24 4.57
N PRO A 168 -1.07 -33.47 5.53
CA PRO A 168 -0.29 -32.55 6.36
C PRO A 168 0.68 -33.31 7.27
N SER A 169 1.73 -32.63 7.66
CA SER A 169 2.73 -33.12 8.60
C SER A 169 2.49 -32.59 10.01
N ILE A 170 2.78 -33.42 11.00
CA ILE A 170 2.73 -33.03 12.42
C ILE A 170 3.84 -32.02 12.69
N ASN A 171 3.51 -30.92 13.38
CA ASN A 171 4.47 -29.94 13.82
C ASN A 171 5.10 -30.34 15.15
N SER A 172 6.41 -30.49 15.21
CA SER A 172 7.14 -30.86 16.43
C SER A 172 7.10 -29.81 17.55
N ASP A 173 6.91 -28.52 17.20
CA ASP A 173 6.67 -27.40 18.14
C ASP A 173 5.47 -26.59 17.66
N ASN A 174 4.32 -26.82 18.29
CA ASN A 174 3.06 -26.16 17.92
C ASN A 174 3.09 -24.63 18.06
N ASN A 175 4.07 -24.06 18.76
CA ASN A 175 4.24 -22.61 18.87
C ASN A 175 4.98 -22.02 17.66
N ILE A 176 5.54 -22.83 16.77
CA ILE A 176 6.15 -22.37 15.53
C ILE A 176 5.07 -22.34 14.44
N GLN A 177 4.81 -21.15 13.93
CA GLN A 177 3.90 -20.94 12.79
C GLN A 177 4.64 -21.30 11.51
N ARG A 178 4.59 -22.58 11.13
CA ARG A 178 5.22 -23.08 9.90
C ARG A 178 4.66 -22.38 8.67
N ASN A 179 5.49 -22.25 7.62
CA ASN A 179 5.14 -21.55 6.39
C ASN A 179 4.94 -20.02 6.58
N THR A 180 5.71 -19.40 7.47
CA THR A 180 5.75 -17.94 7.61
C THR A 180 7.07 -17.31 7.18
N GLY A 181 8.10 -18.14 6.95
CA GLY A 181 9.42 -17.70 6.51
C GLY A 181 9.47 -17.31 5.03
N TYR A 182 10.38 -16.39 4.68
CA TYR A 182 10.68 -16.00 3.30
C TYR A 182 12.07 -15.35 3.24
N SER A 183 12.56 -15.06 2.04
CA SER A 183 13.79 -14.29 1.81
C SER A 183 13.54 -13.13 0.86
N GLN A 184 14.43 -12.13 0.91
CA GLN A 184 14.30 -10.94 0.08
C GLN A 184 15.67 -10.35 -0.25
N VAL A 185 15.80 -9.81 -1.45
CA VAL A 185 16.94 -9.03 -1.92
C VAL A 185 16.44 -7.67 -2.36
N ASP A 186 17.10 -6.61 -1.87
CA ASP A 186 16.80 -5.24 -2.21
C ASP A 186 18.07 -4.54 -2.71
N LEU A 187 17.95 -3.84 -3.83
CA LEU A 187 19.01 -3.01 -4.42
C LEU A 187 18.50 -1.57 -4.45
N PHE A 188 19.33 -0.66 -4.04
CA PHE A 188 19.08 0.77 -4.08
C PHE A 188 20.26 1.51 -4.65
N GLN A 189 19.99 2.39 -5.62
CA GLN A 189 20.98 3.27 -6.21
C GLN A 189 20.38 4.67 -6.34
N LYS A 190 21.07 5.67 -5.82
CA LYS A 190 20.65 7.07 -5.98
C LYS A 190 21.84 7.92 -6.40
N PHE A 191 21.63 8.76 -7.42
CA PHE A 191 22.59 9.73 -7.89
C PHE A 191 22.01 11.13 -7.68
N LEU A 192 22.85 12.07 -7.27
CA LEU A 192 22.56 13.49 -7.22
C LEU A 192 23.63 14.22 -8.01
N VAL A 193 23.21 15.07 -8.95
CA VAL A 193 24.11 15.87 -9.79
C VAL A 193 23.68 17.32 -9.69
N ASN A 194 24.65 18.18 -9.39
CA ASN A 194 24.47 19.64 -9.47
C ASN A 194 24.66 20.08 -10.91
N LEU A 195 23.63 20.66 -11.51
CA LEU A 195 23.62 21.17 -12.89
C LEU A 195 23.93 22.67 -12.97
N GLY A 196 24.41 23.26 -11.88
CA GLY A 196 24.72 24.69 -11.73
C GLY A 196 23.95 25.31 -10.54
N ASP A 197 24.02 26.61 -10.41
CA ASP A 197 23.57 27.34 -9.21
C ASP A 197 22.06 27.18 -8.88
N SER A 198 21.26 26.80 -9.86
CA SER A 198 19.81 26.77 -9.72
C SER A 198 19.15 25.43 -10.03
N SER A 199 19.90 24.36 -10.21
CA SER A 199 19.31 23.10 -10.64
C SER A 199 20.03 21.86 -10.09
N LEU A 200 19.24 20.91 -9.59
CA LEU A 200 19.72 19.60 -9.08
C LEU A 200 18.97 18.48 -9.80
N LEU A 201 19.70 17.55 -10.37
CA LEU A 201 19.15 16.32 -10.95
C LEU A 201 19.37 15.15 -9.97
N ASN A 202 18.30 14.45 -9.66
CA ASN A 202 18.32 13.25 -8.84
C ASN A 202 17.82 12.06 -9.68
N LEU A 203 18.51 10.91 -9.63
CA LEU A 203 18.06 9.65 -10.22
C LEU A 203 17.97 8.62 -9.10
N ASN A 204 16.77 8.10 -8.84
CA ASN A 204 16.50 7.05 -7.85
C ASN A 204 16.12 5.75 -8.56
N ILE A 205 16.85 4.67 -8.28
CA ILE A 205 16.60 3.32 -8.80
C ILE A 205 16.46 2.38 -7.61
N GLN A 206 15.36 1.65 -7.54
CA GLN A 206 15.08 0.65 -6.52
C GLN A 206 14.65 -0.66 -7.18
N PHE A 207 15.21 -1.76 -6.73
CA PHE A 207 14.79 -3.09 -7.10
C PHE A 207 14.59 -3.92 -5.84
N SER A 208 13.48 -4.64 -5.78
CA SER A 208 13.16 -5.57 -4.70
C SER A 208 12.60 -6.85 -5.26
N GLU A 209 13.07 -7.99 -4.75
CA GLU A 209 12.58 -9.32 -5.10
C GLU A 209 12.53 -10.19 -3.84
N SER A 210 11.35 -10.77 -3.55
CA SER A 210 11.20 -11.77 -2.51
C SER A 210 11.28 -13.19 -3.08
N SER A 211 11.51 -14.18 -2.21
CA SER A 211 11.13 -15.57 -2.50
C SER A 211 9.60 -15.70 -2.56
N ASP A 212 9.11 -16.93 -2.75
CA ASP A 212 7.69 -17.23 -2.48
C ASP A 212 7.35 -16.84 -1.05
N ILE A 213 6.12 -16.33 -0.86
CA ILE A 213 5.58 -15.89 0.44
C ILE A 213 4.32 -16.70 0.72
N ASP A 214 4.43 -17.67 1.59
CA ASP A 214 3.32 -18.52 1.96
C ASP A 214 2.20 -17.75 2.66
N ARG A 215 0.96 -18.09 2.33
CA ARG A 215 -0.25 -17.57 2.95
C ARG A 215 -0.60 -18.43 4.17
N PHE A 216 0.06 -18.18 5.28
CA PHE A 216 -0.15 -18.89 6.53
C PHE A 216 -1.64 -18.94 6.93
N ASP A 217 -2.35 -17.82 6.79
CA ASP A 217 -3.79 -17.71 7.08
C ASP A 217 -4.66 -18.65 6.22
N GLN A 218 -4.21 -19.03 5.03
CA GLN A 218 -4.90 -19.95 4.15
C GLN A 218 -4.42 -21.40 4.32
N LEU A 219 -3.13 -21.59 4.57
CA LEU A 219 -2.53 -22.91 4.79
C LEU A 219 -2.93 -23.54 6.14
N SER A 220 -3.41 -22.74 7.08
CA SER A 220 -3.91 -23.18 8.38
C SER A 220 -5.43 -23.42 8.42
N ILE A 221 -6.16 -23.26 7.30
CA ILE A 221 -7.60 -23.52 7.26
C ILE A 221 -7.86 -25.03 7.34
N PRO A 222 -8.55 -25.51 8.41
CA PRO A 222 -8.89 -26.92 8.53
C PRO A 222 -9.96 -27.31 7.49
N LYS A 223 -9.87 -28.55 7.02
CA LYS A 223 -10.90 -29.19 6.21
C LYS A 223 -10.96 -30.67 6.59
N ASP A 224 -12.10 -31.13 7.09
CA ASP A 224 -12.28 -32.44 7.63
C ASP A 224 -11.19 -32.73 8.71
N ASN A 225 -10.46 -33.84 8.63
CA ASN A 225 -9.32 -34.13 9.51
C ASN A 225 -7.97 -33.68 8.93
N SER A 226 -7.97 -32.76 7.94
CA SER A 226 -6.80 -32.31 7.21
C SER A 226 -6.78 -30.77 7.08
N LEU A 227 -5.97 -30.26 6.16
CA LEU A 227 -5.94 -28.85 5.76
C LEU A 227 -6.55 -28.67 4.36
N LYS A 228 -7.18 -27.52 4.11
CA LYS A 228 -7.80 -27.20 2.83
C LYS A 228 -6.78 -27.12 1.69
N TYR A 229 -5.66 -26.45 1.91
CA TYR A 229 -4.65 -26.19 0.90
C TYR A 229 -3.32 -26.86 1.24
N SER A 230 -2.76 -27.56 0.25
CA SER A 230 -1.40 -28.09 0.29
C SER A 230 -0.37 -27.02 -0.10
N GLU A 231 -0.75 -26.11 -1.00
CA GLU A 231 0.04 -24.95 -1.41
C GLU A 231 -0.87 -23.73 -1.52
N TRP A 232 -0.48 -22.63 -0.93
CA TRP A 232 -1.05 -21.33 -1.17
C TRP A 232 -0.01 -20.26 -0.87
N TYR A 233 0.56 -19.67 -1.90
CA TYR A 233 1.61 -18.65 -1.74
C TYR A 233 1.49 -17.56 -2.81
N TYR A 234 1.99 -16.38 -2.47
CA TYR A 234 2.36 -15.40 -3.46
C TYR A 234 3.72 -15.82 -4.02
N GLY A 235 3.85 -15.91 -5.34
CA GLY A 235 5.15 -16.08 -5.99
C GLY A 235 6.04 -14.85 -5.74
N PRO A 236 7.28 -14.82 -6.23
CA PRO A 236 8.18 -13.71 -5.96
C PRO A 236 7.52 -12.36 -6.21
N GLN A 237 7.47 -11.54 -5.18
CA GLN A 237 7.04 -10.15 -5.31
C GLN A 237 8.22 -9.36 -5.89
N LYS A 238 8.06 -8.84 -7.10
CA LYS A 238 9.12 -8.08 -7.77
C LYS A 238 8.67 -6.65 -8.00
N ARG A 239 9.54 -5.69 -7.70
CA ARG A 239 9.33 -4.29 -8.02
C ARG A 239 10.62 -3.64 -8.49
N LEU A 240 10.56 -3.00 -9.65
CA LEU A 240 11.57 -2.04 -10.13
C LEU A 240 10.93 -0.66 -10.10
N LEU A 241 11.61 0.31 -9.50
CA LEU A 241 11.31 1.74 -9.60
C LEU A 241 12.51 2.45 -10.22
N ILE A 242 12.26 3.29 -11.23
CA ILE A 242 13.21 4.25 -11.79
C ILE A 242 12.54 5.62 -11.72
N SER A 243 13.15 6.55 -10.98
CA SER A 243 12.55 7.88 -10.78
C SER A 243 13.61 8.98 -10.88
N PRO A 244 13.80 9.57 -12.07
CA PRO A 244 14.51 10.84 -12.19
C PRO A 244 13.66 11.99 -11.67
N SER A 245 14.27 12.96 -10.98
CA SER A 245 13.65 14.20 -10.57
C SER A 245 14.58 15.40 -10.76
N LEU A 246 14.04 16.45 -11.33
CA LEU A 246 14.72 17.74 -11.54
C LEU A 246 14.16 18.75 -10.55
N ARG A 247 15.03 19.29 -9.70
CA ARG A 247 14.71 20.43 -8.83
C ARG A 247 15.30 21.69 -9.44
N VAL A 248 14.49 22.74 -9.52
CA VAL A 248 14.90 24.03 -10.06
C VAL A 248 14.57 25.14 -9.08
N PHE A 249 15.46 26.13 -9.00
CA PHE A 249 15.35 27.32 -8.13
C PHE A 249 15.55 28.59 -8.97
N PRO A 250 14.64 28.88 -9.90
CA PRO A 250 14.87 29.91 -10.91
C PRO A 250 14.72 31.35 -10.35
N ASN A 251 14.23 31.51 -9.12
CA ASN A 251 13.94 32.81 -8.50
C ASN A 251 13.19 33.77 -9.45
N LYS A 252 12.12 33.25 -10.06
CA LYS A 252 11.27 33.99 -11.00
C LYS A 252 9.96 34.38 -10.33
N LYS A 253 9.34 35.45 -10.77
CA LYS A 253 8.08 35.99 -10.22
C LYS A 253 6.96 34.95 -10.04
N PHE A 254 6.97 33.90 -10.82
CA PHE A 254 5.95 32.82 -10.77
C PHE A 254 6.43 31.50 -10.15
N MET A 255 7.74 31.39 -9.89
CA MET A 255 8.32 30.14 -9.40
C MET A 255 9.63 30.42 -8.67
N ASP A 256 9.61 30.25 -7.35
CA ASP A 256 10.83 30.28 -6.52
C ASP A 256 11.50 28.91 -6.55
N LYS A 257 10.66 27.86 -6.54
CA LYS A 257 11.10 26.48 -6.50
C LYS A 257 10.17 25.61 -7.34
N GLY A 258 10.75 24.66 -8.06
CA GLY A 258 10.00 23.64 -8.79
C GLY A 258 10.65 22.28 -8.65
N VAL A 259 9.82 21.22 -8.69
CA VAL A 259 10.26 19.83 -8.74
C VAL A 259 9.46 19.12 -9.83
N ILE A 260 10.16 18.54 -10.79
CA ILE A 260 9.54 17.69 -11.81
C ILE A 260 10.04 16.26 -11.58
N THR A 261 9.14 15.34 -11.30
CA THR A 261 9.45 13.94 -11.01
C THR A 261 8.77 13.04 -12.02
N PHE A 262 9.56 12.24 -12.72
CA PHE A 262 9.07 11.12 -13.51
C PHE A 262 9.22 9.83 -12.70
N GLY A 263 8.27 8.90 -12.83
CA GLY A 263 8.31 7.59 -12.21
C GLY A 263 7.95 6.49 -13.20
N PHE A 264 8.79 5.48 -13.30
CA PHE A 264 8.48 4.22 -13.96
C PHE A 264 8.54 3.10 -12.94
N GLN A 265 7.48 2.29 -12.85
CA GLN A 265 7.47 1.09 -12.03
C GLN A 265 7.07 -0.13 -12.87
N LYS A 266 7.78 -1.24 -12.65
CA LYS A 266 7.37 -2.57 -13.11
C LYS A 266 7.16 -3.44 -11.89
N ILE A 267 5.97 -4.02 -11.78
CA ILE A 267 5.54 -4.83 -10.64
C ILE A 267 5.05 -6.17 -11.17
N ASN A 268 5.58 -7.26 -10.63
CA ASN A 268 5.10 -8.60 -10.91
C ASN A 268 4.56 -9.21 -9.62
N GLU A 269 3.35 -9.69 -9.67
CA GLU A 269 2.69 -10.44 -8.60
C GLU A 269 2.15 -11.76 -9.15
N SER A 270 2.15 -12.78 -8.31
CA SER A 270 1.47 -14.03 -8.67
C SER A 270 0.84 -14.68 -7.44
N ARG A 271 -0.16 -15.52 -7.70
CA ARG A 271 -0.84 -16.34 -6.70
C ARG A 271 -0.86 -17.75 -7.18
N ILE A 272 -0.30 -18.63 -6.37
CA ILE A 272 -0.23 -20.05 -6.66
C ILE A 272 -0.98 -20.78 -5.54
N LYS A 273 -1.86 -21.71 -5.91
CA LYS A 273 -2.63 -22.50 -4.94
C LYS A 273 -2.86 -23.92 -5.45
N ARG A 274 -2.90 -24.87 -4.52
CA ARG A 274 -3.27 -26.26 -4.75
C ARG A 274 -3.96 -26.82 -3.52
N LYS A 275 -5.05 -27.54 -3.69
CA LYS A 275 -5.72 -28.27 -2.60
C LYS A 275 -4.95 -29.57 -2.29
N PHE A 276 -5.07 -30.10 -1.08
CA PHE A 276 -4.60 -31.46 -0.79
C PHE A 276 -5.29 -32.46 -1.72
N ASN A 277 -4.59 -33.53 -2.07
CA ASN A 277 -5.04 -34.59 -3.00
C ASN A 277 -5.40 -34.11 -4.41
N SER A 278 -4.97 -32.92 -4.80
CA SER A 278 -5.12 -32.40 -6.15
C SER A 278 -3.76 -32.29 -6.83
N LEU A 279 -3.70 -32.68 -8.11
CA LEU A 279 -2.54 -32.44 -8.96
C LEU A 279 -2.60 -31.09 -9.68
N ASN A 280 -3.73 -30.41 -9.63
CA ASN A 280 -3.93 -29.12 -10.32
C ASN A 280 -3.36 -27.98 -9.47
N ARG A 281 -2.25 -27.39 -9.92
CA ARG A 281 -1.63 -26.21 -9.33
C ARG A 281 -2.04 -24.97 -10.13
N SER A 282 -2.93 -24.17 -9.56
CA SER A 282 -3.42 -22.94 -10.20
C SER A 282 -2.42 -21.81 -10.07
N HIS A 283 -2.19 -21.11 -11.18
CA HIS A 283 -1.34 -19.94 -11.27
C HIS A 283 -2.15 -18.74 -11.77
N GLN A 284 -2.15 -17.64 -11.03
CA GLN A 284 -2.66 -16.33 -11.46
C GLN A 284 -1.52 -15.33 -11.39
N ILE A 285 -1.18 -14.70 -12.50
CA ILE A 285 0.02 -13.88 -12.68
C ILE A 285 -0.40 -12.50 -13.20
N GLU A 286 0.14 -11.45 -12.57
CA GLU A 286 -0.09 -10.05 -12.91
C GLU A 286 1.23 -9.39 -13.29
N ASP A 287 1.26 -8.72 -14.43
CA ASP A 287 2.37 -7.87 -14.90
C ASP A 287 1.86 -6.45 -15.05
N LEU A 288 2.31 -5.57 -14.14
CA LEU A 288 1.85 -4.19 -14.08
C LEU A 288 3.00 -3.24 -14.39
N LYS A 289 2.74 -2.29 -15.28
CA LYS A 289 3.61 -1.15 -15.58
C LYS A 289 2.91 0.14 -15.19
N VAL A 290 3.62 1.01 -14.48
CA VAL A 290 3.12 2.31 -14.03
C VAL A 290 4.07 3.39 -14.49
N PHE A 291 3.53 4.41 -15.14
CA PHE A 291 4.22 5.64 -15.51
C PHE A 291 3.57 6.80 -14.76
N SER A 292 4.37 7.69 -14.21
CA SER A 292 3.89 8.92 -13.56
C SER A 292 4.76 10.11 -13.93
N LEU A 293 4.15 11.28 -13.99
CA LEU A 293 4.82 12.55 -14.15
C LEU A 293 4.14 13.56 -13.22
N ASN A 294 4.91 14.12 -12.31
CA ASN A 294 4.47 15.13 -11.35
C ASN A 294 5.29 16.39 -11.55
N GLY A 295 4.63 17.54 -11.54
CA GLY A 295 5.26 18.86 -11.51
C GLY A 295 4.69 19.66 -10.34
N ASP A 296 5.52 19.99 -9.36
CA ASP A 296 5.18 20.69 -8.13
C ASP A 296 5.96 22.00 -8.07
N PHE A 297 5.28 23.11 -7.91
CA PHE A 297 5.86 24.45 -7.97
C PHE A 297 5.39 25.29 -6.79
N ASP A 298 6.31 26.07 -6.22
CA ASP A 298 6.05 26.99 -5.11
C ASP A 298 6.48 28.41 -5.50
N THR A 299 5.65 29.38 -5.10
CA THR A 299 5.93 30.81 -5.21
C THR A 299 5.54 31.50 -3.92
N SER A 300 6.45 32.30 -3.37
CA SER A 300 6.21 33.13 -2.21
C SER A 300 6.11 34.59 -2.63
N PHE A 301 5.11 35.28 -2.12
CA PHE A 301 4.87 36.70 -2.36
C PHE A 301 5.16 37.49 -1.08
N ASN A 302 5.41 38.77 -1.24
CA ASN A 302 5.46 39.69 -0.12
C ASN A 302 4.15 39.62 0.69
N ASN A 303 4.17 40.00 1.96
CA ASN A 303 3.03 39.96 2.89
C ASN A 303 2.56 38.56 3.33
N GLY A 304 3.44 37.54 3.31
CA GLY A 304 3.19 36.22 3.91
C GLY A 304 2.31 35.29 3.08
N HIS A 305 2.11 35.57 1.79
CA HIS A 305 1.40 34.66 0.88
C HIS A 305 2.35 33.67 0.23
N THR A 306 1.96 32.41 0.20
CA THR A 306 2.63 31.36 -0.58
C THR A 306 1.59 30.61 -1.41
N VAL A 307 1.90 30.36 -2.66
CA VAL A 307 1.07 29.58 -3.58
C VAL A 307 1.87 28.36 -4.03
N SER A 308 1.33 27.17 -3.74
CA SER A 308 1.83 25.89 -4.27
C SER A 308 0.85 25.38 -5.32
N TYR A 309 1.33 25.01 -6.47
CA TYR A 309 0.50 24.52 -7.57
C TYR A 309 1.21 23.43 -8.35
N GLY A 310 0.45 22.60 -9.02
CA GLY A 310 1.07 21.52 -9.78
C GLY A 310 0.11 20.72 -10.63
N ILE A 311 0.72 19.80 -11.36
CA ILE A 311 0.04 18.82 -12.21
C ILE A 311 0.56 17.43 -11.91
N GLU A 312 -0.31 16.45 -12.02
CA GLU A 312 0.03 15.03 -11.88
C GLU A 312 -0.62 14.24 -13.00
N THR A 313 0.11 13.33 -13.62
CA THR A 313 -0.46 12.33 -14.50
C THR A 313 0.09 10.96 -14.17
N THR A 314 -0.77 9.94 -14.23
CA THR A 314 -0.38 8.54 -14.06
C THR A 314 -1.02 7.69 -15.16
N TYR A 315 -0.28 6.70 -15.63
CA TYR A 315 -0.76 5.68 -16.55
C TYR A 315 -0.34 4.31 -16.04
N ASN A 316 -1.31 3.45 -15.78
CA ASN A 316 -1.12 2.07 -15.36
C ASN A 316 -1.61 1.15 -16.48
N TYR A 317 -0.85 0.10 -16.75
CA TYR A 317 -1.26 -0.97 -17.64
C TYR A 317 -1.01 -2.32 -16.96
N ASN A 318 -2.07 -3.13 -16.83
CA ASN A 318 -2.01 -4.46 -16.23
C ASN A 318 -2.36 -5.52 -17.25
N TYR A 319 -1.56 -6.58 -17.26
CA TYR A 319 -1.76 -7.78 -18.05
C TYR A 319 -1.88 -8.99 -17.11
N SER A 320 -2.98 -9.73 -17.21
CA SER A 320 -3.28 -10.89 -16.39
C SER A 320 -3.16 -12.18 -17.18
N LYS A 321 -2.60 -13.23 -16.56
CA LYS A 321 -2.57 -14.60 -17.07
C LYS A 321 -3.01 -15.57 -15.99
N ALA A 322 -3.75 -16.61 -16.37
CA ALA A 322 -4.07 -17.69 -15.45
C ALA A 322 -4.07 -19.05 -16.16
N TYR A 323 -3.61 -20.06 -15.44
CA TYR A 323 -3.61 -21.44 -15.91
C TYR A 323 -3.40 -22.40 -14.74
N ASP A 324 -3.89 -23.60 -14.87
CA ASP A 324 -3.54 -24.73 -14.04
C ASP A 324 -2.38 -25.51 -14.68
N ARG A 325 -1.48 -26.01 -13.84
CA ARG A 325 -0.49 -27.02 -14.18
C ARG A 325 -0.91 -28.34 -13.54
N VAL A 326 -1.14 -29.36 -14.35
CA VAL A 326 -1.33 -30.73 -13.85
C VAL A 326 0.04 -31.31 -13.58
N LEU A 327 0.32 -31.61 -12.30
CA LEU A 327 1.63 -32.07 -11.85
C LEU A 327 1.84 -33.54 -12.15
N ASP A 328 3.05 -33.88 -12.61
CA ASP A 328 3.57 -35.25 -12.64
C ASP A 328 4.37 -35.49 -11.38
N ILE A 329 4.03 -36.56 -10.65
CA ILE A 329 4.64 -36.89 -9.37
C ILE A 329 5.28 -38.29 -9.41
N ASP A 330 6.42 -38.43 -8.73
CA ASP A 330 7.03 -39.72 -8.40
C ASP A 330 7.30 -39.74 -6.90
N GLY A 331 6.55 -40.60 -6.18
CA GLY A 331 6.53 -40.59 -4.72
C GLY A 331 6.18 -39.20 -4.15
N ASN A 332 7.15 -38.60 -3.46
CA ASN A 332 6.99 -37.26 -2.88
C ASN A 332 7.65 -36.15 -3.72
N GLU A 333 8.13 -36.44 -4.91
CA GLU A 333 8.77 -35.44 -5.79
C GLU A 333 7.84 -35.04 -6.93
N ILE A 334 7.88 -33.77 -7.30
CA ILE A 334 7.24 -33.25 -8.51
C ILE A 334 8.28 -33.29 -9.61
N ILE A 335 8.13 -34.25 -10.53
CA ILE A 335 9.07 -34.50 -11.61
C ILE A 335 8.76 -33.71 -12.89
N GLY A 336 7.52 -33.21 -13.03
CA GLY A 336 7.13 -32.50 -14.24
C GLY A 336 5.73 -31.90 -14.20
N VAL A 337 5.27 -31.52 -15.36
CA VAL A 337 3.93 -31.00 -15.64
C VAL A 337 3.42 -31.68 -16.91
N SER A 338 2.38 -32.51 -16.78
CA SER A 338 1.79 -33.23 -17.92
C SER A 338 0.92 -32.33 -18.79
N GLN A 339 0.21 -31.39 -18.19
CA GLN A 339 -0.74 -30.55 -18.91
C GLN A 339 -0.77 -29.12 -18.33
N LYS A 340 -1.06 -28.16 -19.22
CA LYS A 340 -1.37 -26.78 -18.85
C LYS A 340 -2.77 -26.43 -19.36
N ILE A 341 -3.67 -26.11 -18.44
CA ILE A 341 -5.08 -25.83 -18.72
C ILE A 341 -5.34 -24.34 -18.49
N ALA A 342 -5.96 -23.64 -19.43
CA ALA A 342 -6.36 -22.25 -19.24
C ALA A 342 -7.51 -22.18 -18.22
N ILE A 343 -7.41 -21.22 -17.28
CA ILE A 343 -8.46 -20.93 -16.30
C ILE A 343 -8.76 -19.42 -16.32
N PRO A 344 -9.91 -18.99 -15.80
CA PRO A 344 -10.25 -17.57 -15.74
C PRO A 344 -9.19 -16.74 -14.98
N THR A 345 -8.82 -15.62 -15.57
CA THR A 345 -7.88 -14.67 -14.96
C THR A 345 -8.51 -13.96 -13.78
N ARG A 346 -7.66 -13.43 -12.88
CA ARG A 346 -8.15 -12.65 -11.74
C ARG A 346 -8.65 -11.27 -12.16
N TYR A 347 -7.96 -10.62 -13.08
CA TYR A 347 -8.26 -9.31 -13.64
C TYR A 347 -8.49 -9.45 -15.14
N PRO A 348 -8.93 -8.40 -15.86
CA PRO A 348 -9.28 -8.48 -17.28
C PRO A 348 -8.20 -9.17 -18.12
N SER A 349 -8.61 -10.25 -18.82
CA SER A 349 -7.73 -11.17 -19.55
C SER A 349 -7.12 -10.56 -20.82
N ASP A 350 -7.81 -9.59 -21.43
CA ASP A 350 -7.36 -8.87 -22.63
C ASP A 350 -6.71 -7.51 -22.29
N GLY A 351 -6.24 -7.37 -21.04
CA GLY A 351 -5.56 -6.20 -20.54
C GLY A 351 -6.48 -5.13 -19.96
N SER A 352 -5.88 -4.30 -19.14
CA SER A 352 -6.57 -3.18 -18.51
C SER A 352 -5.64 -1.99 -18.30
N SER A 353 -6.19 -0.79 -18.39
CA SER A 353 -5.45 0.44 -18.14
C SER A 353 -6.22 1.38 -17.22
N TYR A 354 -5.47 2.14 -16.42
CA TYR A 354 -5.99 3.19 -15.56
C TYR A 354 -5.14 4.43 -15.75
N THR A 355 -5.78 5.51 -16.20
CA THR A 355 -5.15 6.80 -16.45
C THR A 355 -5.73 7.83 -15.49
N SER A 356 -4.88 8.67 -14.89
CA SER A 356 -5.29 9.80 -14.07
C SER A 356 -4.54 11.05 -14.52
N PHE A 357 -5.27 12.17 -14.58
CA PHE A 357 -4.71 13.51 -14.76
C PHE A 357 -5.30 14.42 -13.71
N ALA A 358 -4.46 15.24 -13.08
CA ALA A 358 -4.91 16.18 -12.08
C ALA A 358 -4.14 17.50 -12.13
N SER A 359 -4.80 18.55 -11.65
CA SER A 359 -4.18 19.83 -11.31
C SER A 359 -4.61 20.25 -9.91
N TYR A 360 -3.74 20.95 -9.21
CA TYR A 360 -4.03 21.44 -7.87
C TYR A 360 -3.45 22.84 -7.66
N LEU A 361 -4.07 23.54 -6.73
CA LEU A 361 -3.66 24.85 -6.24
C LEU A 361 -3.84 24.87 -4.72
N ASN A 362 -2.83 25.31 -4.00
CA ASN A 362 -2.89 25.54 -2.56
C ASN A 362 -2.35 26.94 -2.26
N TRP A 363 -3.15 27.74 -1.56
CA TRP A 363 -2.78 29.06 -1.11
C TRP A 363 -2.66 29.08 0.40
N SER A 364 -1.53 29.57 0.89
CA SER A 364 -1.21 29.75 2.30
C SER A 364 -1.01 31.24 2.58
N TRP A 365 -1.63 31.73 3.62
CA TRP A 365 -1.49 33.08 4.07
C TRP A 365 -1.09 33.15 5.55
N ASN A 366 0.13 33.61 5.82
CA ASN A 366 0.62 33.91 7.14
C ASN A 366 0.25 35.36 7.49
N LEU A 367 -0.98 35.56 8.00
CA LEU A 367 -1.52 36.88 8.34
C LEU A 367 -0.70 37.53 9.46
N SER A 368 -0.20 36.74 10.40
CA SER A 368 0.68 37.17 11.51
C SER A 368 1.47 35.96 12.05
N GLU A 369 2.35 36.20 13.01
CA GLU A 369 3.01 35.12 13.78
C GLU A 369 2.01 34.22 14.50
N PHE A 370 0.81 34.73 14.78
CA PHE A 370 -0.23 34.05 15.54
C PHE A 370 -1.25 33.32 14.65
N PHE A 371 -1.38 33.70 13.40
CA PHE A 371 -2.45 33.18 12.53
C PHE A 371 -1.97 32.80 11.13
N THR A 372 -2.21 31.56 10.74
CA THR A 372 -1.99 31.07 9.37
C THR A 372 -3.30 30.47 8.84
N PHE A 373 -3.66 30.82 7.63
CA PHE A 373 -4.80 30.27 6.89
C PHE A 373 -4.31 29.56 5.63
N ASN A 374 -4.87 28.38 5.33
CA ASN A 374 -4.58 27.68 4.08
C ASN A 374 -5.90 27.23 3.44
N ILE A 375 -5.94 27.32 2.11
CA ILE A 375 -6.99 26.74 1.29
C ILE A 375 -6.37 26.06 0.08
N GLY A 376 -6.78 24.85 -0.20
CA GLY A 376 -6.31 24.08 -1.34
C GLY A 376 -7.46 23.44 -2.10
N THR A 377 -7.29 23.28 -3.39
CA THR A 377 -8.24 22.57 -4.26
C THR A 377 -7.50 21.73 -5.29
N ARG A 378 -8.09 20.60 -5.64
CA ARG A 378 -7.59 19.69 -6.68
C ARG A 378 -8.73 19.18 -7.53
N LEU A 379 -8.54 19.23 -8.84
CA LEU A 379 -9.41 18.61 -9.84
C LEU A 379 -8.68 17.41 -10.43
N THR A 380 -9.34 16.24 -10.40
CA THR A 380 -8.79 14.99 -10.94
C THR A 380 -9.74 14.38 -11.94
N PHE A 381 -9.21 13.97 -13.08
CA PHE A 381 -9.91 13.20 -14.12
C PHE A 381 -9.27 11.81 -14.18
N THR A 382 -10.10 10.77 -14.25
CA THR A 382 -9.62 9.40 -14.40
C THR A 382 -10.39 8.68 -15.50
N ARG A 383 -9.68 7.77 -16.17
CA ARG A 383 -10.25 6.85 -17.15
C ARG A 383 -9.75 5.45 -16.89
N LEU A 384 -10.65 4.49 -16.74
CA LEU A 384 -10.36 3.09 -16.61
C LEU A 384 -10.91 2.35 -17.83
N LYS A 385 -10.02 1.61 -18.52
CA LYS A 385 -10.41 0.71 -19.62
C LYS A 385 -10.02 -0.70 -19.26
N ALA A 386 -10.90 -1.65 -19.58
CA ALA A 386 -10.67 -3.06 -19.36
C ALA A 386 -11.40 -3.89 -20.41
N SER A 387 -10.83 -5.02 -20.81
CA SER A 387 -11.49 -5.98 -21.70
C SER A 387 -11.21 -7.43 -21.27
N TRP A 388 -12.21 -8.27 -21.51
CA TRP A 388 -12.19 -9.70 -21.19
C TRP A 388 -12.49 -10.52 -22.43
N ASN A 389 -11.79 -11.62 -22.57
CA ASN A 389 -12.05 -12.65 -23.58
C ASN A 389 -12.36 -14.02 -22.96
N ASP A 390 -12.29 -14.15 -21.63
CA ASP A 390 -12.45 -15.39 -20.87
C ASP A 390 -13.65 -15.38 -19.88
N ILE A 391 -14.41 -14.29 -19.82
CA ILE A 391 -15.47 -14.07 -18.82
C ILE A 391 -16.85 -14.57 -19.23
N ILE A 392 -16.99 -15.13 -20.41
CA ILE A 392 -18.28 -15.53 -21.04
C ILE A 392 -19.11 -16.42 -20.10
N SER A 393 -18.47 -17.27 -19.30
CA SER A 393 -19.15 -18.15 -18.34
C SER A 393 -19.69 -17.43 -17.10
N VAL A 394 -19.15 -16.24 -16.78
CA VAL A 394 -19.52 -15.48 -15.58
C VAL A 394 -20.48 -14.33 -15.90
N ASN A 395 -20.25 -13.63 -16.99
CA ASN A 395 -21.13 -12.54 -17.46
C ASN A 395 -20.95 -12.32 -18.97
N PRO A 396 -21.81 -12.93 -19.81
CA PRO A 396 -21.68 -12.86 -21.27
C PRO A 396 -21.76 -11.46 -21.87
N GLN A 397 -22.37 -10.51 -21.15
CA GLN A 397 -22.53 -9.13 -21.65
C GLN A 397 -21.31 -8.24 -21.35
N LEU A 398 -20.41 -8.68 -20.47
CA LEU A 398 -19.29 -7.89 -20.02
C LEU A 398 -18.03 -8.21 -20.83
N SER A 399 -17.90 -7.64 -22.01
CA SER A 399 -16.67 -7.79 -22.83
C SER A 399 -15.72 -6.60 -22.67
N LYS A 400 -16.22 -5.40 -22.45
CA LYS A 400 -15.43 -4.16 -22.38
C LYS A 400 -16.02 -3.17 -21.39
N VAL A 401 -15.13 -2.40 -20.75
CA VAL A 401 -15.45 -1.29 -19.84
C VAL A 401 -14.63 -0.08 -20.21
N ASP A 402 -15.25 1.09 -20.25
CA ASP A 402 -14.62 2.39 -20.38
C ASP A 402 -15.31 3.36 -19.41
N LEU A 403 -14.71 3.54 -18.24
CA LEU A 403 -15.24 4.38 -17.17
C LEU A 403 -14.45 5.67 -17.08
N ASN A 404 -15.18 6.79 -17.10
CA ASN A 404 -14.63 8.11 -16.86
C ASN A 404 -15.18 8.66 -15.55
N SER A 405 -14.33 9.22 -14.70
CA SER A 405 -14.77 9.90 -13.49
C SER A 405 -14.02 11.20 -13.25
N LYS A 406 -14.67 12.09 -12.50
CA LYS A 406 -14.13 13.39 -12.10
C LYS A 406 -14.27 13.51 -10.58
N ALA A 407 -13.26 14.09 -9.95
CA ALA A 407 -13.31 14.39 -8.53
C ALA A 407 -12.75 15.77 -8.25
N LEU A 408 -13.48 16.55 -7.46
CA LEU A 408 -13.03 17.81 -6.89
C LEU A 408 -12.83 17.60 -5.40
N THR A 409 -11.65 17.93 -4.88
CA THR A 409 -11.34 17.91 -3.45
C THR A 409 -10.84 19.25 -2.98
N THR A 410 -11.16 19.58 -1.73
CA THR A 410 -10.81 20.85 -1.12
C THR A 410 -10.33 20.63 0.32
N THR A 411 -9.38 21.43 0.75
CA THR A 411 -8.89 21.49 2.13
C THR A 411 -8.87 22.94 2.59
N VAL A 412 -9.40 23.20 3.77
CA VAL A 412 -9.31 24.49 4.46
C VAL A 412 -8.69 24.22 5.81
N SER A 413 -7.65 24.95 6.18
CA SER A 413 -7.04 24.81 7.50
C SER A 413 -6.68 26.17 8.11
N MET A 414 -6.79 26.22 9.43
CA MET A 414 -6.42 27.36 10.25
C MET A 414 -5.47 26.91 11.34
N LYS A 415 -4.45 27.69 11.56
CA LYS A 415 -3.52 27.54 12.67
C LYS A 415 -3.51 28.83 13.49
N LEU A 416 -3.87 28.74 14.74
CA LEU A 416 -3.87 29.86 15.68
C LEU A 416 -2.84 29.59 16.78
N ARG A 417 -2.02 30.57 17.10
CA ARG A 417 -1.02 30.55 18.17
C ARG A 417 -1.32 31.65 19.20
N PRO A 418 -2.25 31.42 20.14
CA PRO A 418 -2.58 32.44 21.15
C PRO A 418 -1.39 32.81 22.03
N SER A 419 -0.40 31.93 22.12
CA SER A 419 0.86 32.19 22.81
C SER A 419 1.99 31.33 22.20
N LYS A 420 3.25 31.60 22.61
CA LYS A 420 4.40 30.78 22.20
C LYS A 420 4.31 29.31 22.69
N LYS A 421 3.43 29.00 23.65
CA LYS A 421 3.24 27.68 24.23
C LYS A 421 2.07 26.91 23.63
N ILE A 422 1.09 27.58 23.07
CA ILE A 422 -0.18 26.97 22.62
C ILE A 422 -0.38 27.18 21.13
N GLN A 423 -0.69 26.11 20.45
CA GLN A 423 -1.12 26.11 19.06
C GLN A 423 -2.45 25.37 18.91
N ILE A 424 -3.40 25.98 18.22
CA ILE A 424 -4.70 25.38 17.87
C ILE A 424 -4.72 25.18 16.37
N ASN A 425 -5.07 23.98 15.93
CA ASN A 425 -5.17 23.61 14.54
C ASN A 425 -6.60 23.15 14.22
N THR A 426 -7.15 23.64 13.14
CA THR A 426 -8.43 23.20 12.59
C THR A 426 -8.25 22.85 11.14
N VAL A 427 -8.70 21.66 10.71
CA VAL A 427 -8.63 21.22 9.32
C VAL A 427 -10.00 20.65 8.91
N LEU A 428 -10.55 21.22 7.84
CA LEU A 428 -11.67 20.68 7.09
C LEU A 428 -11.12 20.18 5.76
N SER A 429 -11.29 18.92 5.44
CA SER A 429 -10.73 18.36 4.20
C SER A 429 -11.65 17.34 3.58
N SER A 430 -11.58 17.24 2.25
CA SER A 430 -12.21 16.17 1.50
C SER A 430 -11.14 15.27 0.88
N GLY A 431 -11.40 13.98 0.85
CA GLY A 431 -10.63 12.97 0.17
C GLY A 431 -11.52 12.15 -0.75
N PHE A 432 -10.93 11.46 -1.69
CA PHE A 432 -11.67 10.57 -2.56
C PHE A 432 -10.84 9.34 -2.94
N ARG A 433 -11.53 8.31 -3.38
CA ARG A 433 -10.98 7.13 -3.99
C ARG A 433 -11.77 6.77 -5.25
N ASN A 434 -11.10 6.73 -6.38
CA ASN A 434 -11.70 6.18 -7.58
C ASN A 434 -11.68 4.66 -7.54
N PRO A 435 -12.74 3.99 -8.03
CA PRO A 435 -12.68 2.56 -8.30
C PRO A 435 -11.50 2.23 -9.22
N ASN A 436 -10.73 1.24 -8.84
CA ASN A 436 -9.62 0.74 -9.64
C ASN A 436 -9.96 -0.61 -10.31
N ILE A 437 -8.98 -1.26 -10.93
CA ILE A 437 -9.18 -2.53 -11.64
C ILE A 437 -9.57 -3.65 -10.65
N ASP A 438 -9.01 -3.68 -9.43
CA ASP A 438 -9.42 -4.65 -8.40
C ASP A 438 -10.87 -4.46 -7.95
N ASP A 439 -11.35 -3.24 -7.92
CA ASP A 439 -12.74 -2.96 -7.54
C ASP A 439 -13.74 -3.40 -8.61
N ILE A 440 -13.43 -3.14 -9.87
CA ILE A 440 -14.37 -3.25 -11.00
C ILE A 440 -14.26 -4.61 -11.68
N GLY A 441 -13.05 -5.11 -11.89
CA GLY A 441 -12.78 -6.20 -12.83
C GLY A 441 -12.39 -7.54 -12.20
N LYS A 442 -12.46 -7.66 -10.89
CA LYS A 442 -12.00 -8.85 -10.19
C LYS A 442 -12.96 -10.01 -10.28
N ILE A 443 -12.42 -11.19 -10.63
CA ILE A 443 -13.10 -12.47 -10.49
C ILE A 443 -12.39 -13.28 -9.42
N ARG A 444 -13.13 -13.69 -8.40
CA ARG A 444 -12.59 -14.51 -7.30
C ARG A 444 -13.68 -15.31 -6.61
N GLU A 445 -13.56 -16.63 -6.67
CA GLU A 445 -14.34 -17.53 -5.84
C GLU A 445 -13.65 -17.74 -4.48
N ASN A 446 -14.45 -17.79 -3.41
CA ASN A 446 -14.01 -18.18 -2.07
C ASN A 446 -15.19 -18.64 -1.23
N ASN A 447 -15.20 -19.92 -0.82
CA ASN A 447 -16.23 -20.53 0.02
C ASN A 447 -17.67 -20.35 -0.52
N GLY A 448 -17.89 -20.67 -1.80
CA GLY A 448 -19.21 -20.58 -2.44
C GLY A 448 -19.66 -19.16 -2.77
N LEU A 449 -18.80 -18.14 -2.55
CA LEU A 449 -19.04 -16.76 -2.94
C LEU A 449 -18.15 -16.39 -4.12
N LEU A 450 -18.74 -16.02 -5.25
CA LEU A 450 -18.01 -15.54 -6.43
C LEU A 450 -18.09 -14.02 -6.53
N VAL A 451 -16.94 -13.36 -6.39
CA VAL A 451 -16.83 -11.93 -6.73
C VAL A 451 -16.89 -11.79 -8.25
N VAL A 452 -17.84 -11.01 -8.72
CA VAL A 452 -18.03 -10.71 -10.15
C VAL A 452 -17.77 -9.23 -10.43
N PRO A 453 -17.42 -8.86 -11.68
CA PRO A 453 -17.23 -7.47 -12.06
C PRO A 453 -18.48 -6.62 -11.92
N ASN A 454 -18.31 -5.37 -11.45
CA ASN A 454 -19.35 -4.34 -11.41
C ASN A 454 -18.84 -3.04 -12.05
N THR A 455 -19.42 -2.67 -13.18
CA THR A 455 -19.04 -1.49 -13.97
C THR A 455 -19.74 -0.20 -13.57
N PHE A 456 -20.68 -0.24 -12.61
CA PHE A 456 -21.48 0.89 -12.18
C PHE A 456 -20.93 1.61 -10.95
N LEU A 457 -19.70 1.28 -10.52
CA LEU A 457 -19.08 1.89 -9.35
C LEU A 457 -18.79 3.38 -9.58
N LYS A 458 -19.09 4.17 -8.55
CA LYS A 458 -18.81 5.60 -8.48
C LYS A 458 -17.69 5.85 -7.46
N PRO A 459 -16.98 6.99 -7.57
CA PRO A 459 -15.99 7.37 -6.57
C PRO A 459 -16.57 7.43 -5.16
N GLU A 460 -15.77 6.97 -4.20
CA GLU A 460 -16.01 7.09 -2.76
C GLU A 460 -15.39 8.39 -2.26
N TYR A 461 -16.08 9.13 -1.39
CA TYR A 461 -15.59 10.39 -0.81
C TYR A 461 -15.49 10.30 0.70
N ALA A 462 -14.50 10.97 1.29
CA ALA A 462 -14.36 11.19 2.71
C ALA A 462 -14.39 12.71 2.99
N TYR A 463 -15.19 13.13 3.95
CA TYR A 463 -15.23 14.49 4.48
C TYR A 463 -14.76 14.45 5.92
N ASN A 464 -13.70 15.15 6.21
CA ASN A 464 -12.98 15.06 7.47
C ASN A 464 -12.89 16.41 8.18
N LEU A 465 -13.15 16.40 9.49
CA LEU A 465 -12.90 17.48 10.43
C LEU A 465 -11.84 17.01 11.43
N ASP A 466 -10.76 17.76 11.55
CA ASP A 466 -9.74 17.60 12.58
C ASP A 466 -9.65 18.88 13.43
N LEU A 467 -9.64 18.71 14.74
CA LEU A 467 -9.40 19.76 15.73
C LEU A 467 -8.25 19.35 16.62
N GLY A 468 -7.23 20.20 16.76
CA GLY A 468 -6.06 19.89 17.56
C GLY A 468 -5.64 21.05 18.44
N ILE A 469 -5.14 20.72 19.63
CA ILE A 469 -4.51 21.65 20.55
C ILE A 469 -3.14 21.06 20.91
N ASP A 470 -2.11 21.83 20.65
CA ASP A 470 -0.72 21.49 20.99
C ASP A 470 -0.24 22.44 22.08
N TYR A 471 0.30 21.91 23.16
CA TYR A 471 1.03 22.64 24.20
C TYR A 471 2.50 22.26 24.17
N LYS A 472 3.38 23.26 24.18
CA LYS A 472 4.84 23.09 24.27
C LYS A 472 5.42 24.05 25.28
N SER A 473 6.15 23.55 26.27
CA SER A 473 6.85 24.41 27.24
C SER A 473 8.00 25.19 26.56
N LEU A 474 8.34 26.37 27.10
CA LEU A 474 9.39 27.24 26.53
C LEU A 474 10.79 26.61 26.57
N ASP A 475 11.05 25.76 27.55
CA ASP A 475 12.29 24.99 27.71
C ASP A 475 12.35 23.72 26.84
N ASN A 476 11.32 23.45 26.03
CA ASN A 476 11.14 22.24 25.22
C ASN A 476 11.12 20.92 26.01
N ASN A 477 10.95 20.94 27.32
CA ASN A 477 10.95 19.74 28.14
C ASN A 477 9.61 19.03 28.18
N ASN A 478 8.53 19.73 27.85
CA ASN A 478 7.18 19.18 27.87
C ASN A 478 6.44 19.47 26.55
N TYR A 479 5.80 18.45 26.03
CA TYR A 479 4.91 18.57 24.87
C TYR A 479 3.68 17.69 25.06
N ILE A 480 2.51 18.25 24.80
CA ILE A 480 1.22 17.54 24.82
C ILE A 480 0.43 17.97 23.57
N SER A 481 -0.09 17.00 22.85
CA SER A 481 -0.99 17.19 21.70
C SER A 481 -2.28 16.42 21.92
N ILE A 482 -3.40 17.09 21.83
CA ILE A 482 -4.74 16.49 21.89
C ILE A 482 -5.41 16.79 20.55
N ARG A 483 -5.94 15.76 19.91
CA ARG A 483 -6.62 15.87 18.61
C ARG A 483 -7.92 15.08 18.59
N GLY A 484 -9.01 15.73 18.20
CA GLY A 484 -10.27 15.08 17.87
C GLY A 484 -10.46 15.04 16.36
N PHE A 485 -11.02 13.97 15.84
CA PHE A 485 -11.32 13.83 14.43
C PHE A 485 -12.67 13.15 14.19
N SER A 486 -13.31 13.55 13.09
CA SER A 486 -14.54 12.93 12.59
C SER A 486 -14.52 12.88 11.07
N THR A 487 -14.84 11.75 10.51
CA THR A 487 -14.86 11.51 9.05
C THR A 487 -16.16 10.86 8.63
N ILE A 488 -16.81 11.42 7.62
CA ILE A 488 -17.97 10.84 6.93
C ILE A 488 -17.48 10.28 5.60
N ILE A 489 -17.68 8.98 5.39
CA ILE A 489 -17.41 8.32 4.10
C ILE A 489 -18.73 8.22 3.35
N SER A 490 -18.81 8.83 2.20
CA SER A 490 -19.98 8.79 1.32
C SER A 490 -19.76 7.81 0.17
N ARG A 491 -20.78 7.05 -0.19
CA ARG A 491 -20.72 6.02 -1.25
C ARG A 491 -19.62 4.98 -0.99
N HIS A 492 -19.51 4.53 0.26
CA HIS A 492 -18.54 3.52 0.65
C HIS A 492 -18.54 2.31 -0.30
N ILE A 493 -17.39 1.96 -0.86
CA ILE A 493 -17.25 0.79 -1.72
C ILE A 493 -17.01 -0.44 -0.84
N GLY A 494 -18.00 -1.33 -0.81
CA GLY A 494 -17.95 -2.57 -0.05
C GLY A 494 -18.59 -3.72 -0.84
N ARG A 495 -18.40 -4.95 -0.37
CA ARG A 495 -18.99 -6.14 -0.99
C ARG A 495 -20.42 -6.33 -0.54
N ALA A 496 -21.29 -6.66 -1.50
CA ALA A 496 -22.66 -7.05 -1.26
C ALA A 496 -23.11 -8.05 -2.32
N GLU A 497 -24.24 -8.72 -2.09
CA GLU A 497 -24.88 -9.56 -3.09
C GLU A 497 -25.10 -8.79 -4.39
N TYR A 498 -24.88 -9.44 -5.50
CA TYR A 498 -24.94 -8.85 -6.82
C TYR A 498 -25.57 -9.81 -7.81
N THR A 499 -26.62 -9.34 -8.47
CA THR A 499 -27.34 -10.11 -9.46
C THR A 499 -26.67 -9.96 -10.82
N VAL A 500 -26.32 -11.08 -11.45
CA VAL A 500 -25.75 -11.11 -12.80
C VAL A 500 -26.92 -11.24 -13.78
N PHE A 501 -27.02 -10.33 -14.76
CA PHE A 501 -28.03 -10.42 -15.80
C PHE A 501 -27.68 -11.56 -16.76
N SER A 502 -28.61 -12.50 -16.92
CA SER A 502 -28.50 -13.49 -17.98
C SER A 502 -28.90 -12.88 -19.33
N ASP A 503 -28.24 -13.31 -20.40
CA ASP A 503 -28.59 -12.87 -21.74
C ASP A 503 -30.04 -13.29 -22.09
N LYS A 504 -30.90 -12.34 -22.45
CA LYS A 504 -32.24 -12.50 -23.04
C LYS A 504 -33.42 -12.88 -22.15
N THR A 505 -33.28 -13.12 -20.86
CA THR A 505 -34.43 -13.28 -19.99
C THR A 505 -34.29 -12.37 -18.78
N THR A 506 -35.38 -11.76 -18.35
CA THR A 506 -35.48 -10.81 -17.22
C THR A 506 -35.32 -11.45 -15.84
N SER A 507 -34.76 -12.64 -15.73
CA SER A 507 -34.50 -13.29 -14.46
C SER A 507 -33.09 -12.92 -13.95
N ASP A 508 -33.08 -12.16 -12.89
CA ASP A 508 -31.89 -11.84 -12.13
C ASP A 508 -31.35 -13.12 -11.47
N LEU A 509 -30.14 -13.51 -11.77
CA LEU A 509 -29.48 -14.65 -11.14
C LEU A 509 -28.64 -14.18 -9.95
N SER A 510 -28.97 -14.63 -8.75
CA SER A 510 -28.16 -14.47 -7.54
C SER A 510 -27.14 -15.60 -7.36
N THR A 511 -27.28 -16.69 -8.15
CA THR A 511 -26.37 -17.84 -8.19
C THR A 511 -26.03 -18.18 -9.62
N ILE A 512 -24.82 -18.66 -9.85
CA ILE A 512 -24.34 -19.19 -11.15
C ILE A 512 -23.52 -20.45 -10.93
N ILE A 513 -23.38 -21.26 -11.99
CA ILE A 513 -22.44 -22.38 -11.96
C ILE A 513 -21.05 -21.88 -12.32
N TYR A 514 -20.09 -22.10 -11.42
CA TYR A 514 -18.69 -21.73 -11.62
C TYR A 514 -17.78 -22.87 -11.15
N ASN A 515 -16.96 -23.42 -12.05
CA ASN A 515 -16.14 -24.61 -11.82
C ASN A 515 -16.95 -25.80 -11.27
N ASP A 516 -18.10 -26.08 -11.91
CA ASP A 516 -19.05 -27.17 -11.60
C ASP A 516 -19.70 -27.06 -10.20
N GLU A 517 -19.57 -25.94 -9.52
CA GLU A 517 -20.22 -25.66 -8.22
C GLU A 517 -21.20 -24.50 -8.38
N GLU A 518 -22.37 -24.57 -7.73
CA GLU A 518 -23.29 -23.45 -7.62
C GLU A 518 -22.72 -22.45 -6.60
N VAL A 519 -22.57 -21.19 -7.00
CA VAL A 519 -21.98 -20.13 -6.19
C VAL A 519 -22.88 -18.90 -6.16
N ILE A 520 -22.90 -18.22 -5.01
CA ILE A 520 -23.59 -16.94 -4.84
C ILE A 520 -22.72 -15.83 -5.41
N THR A 521 -23.32 -14.97 -6.25
CA THR A 521 -22.62 -13.84 -6.82
C THR A 521 -22.63 -12.63 -5.89
N ILE A 522 -21.45 -12.06 -5.68
CA ILE A 522 -21.23 -10.83 -4.92
C ILE A 522 -20.40 -9.87 -5.77
N ALA A 523 -20.57 -8.56 -5.57
CA ALA A 523 -19.71 -7.56 -6.19
C ALA A 523 -19.37 -6.43 -5.25
N ASN A 524 -18.36 -5.63 -5.61
CA ASN A 524 -18.20 -4.33 -4.97
C ASN A 524 -19.35 -3.41 -5.40
N LYS A 525 -19.99 -2.75 -4.45
CA LYS A 525 -21.11 -1.80 -4.64
C LYS A 525 -20.85 -0.53 -3.86
N ASN A 526 -21.41 0.58 -4.31
CA ASN A 526 -21.48 1.78 -3.47
C ASN A 526 -22.58 1.57 -2.43
N LEU A 527 -22.18 1.38 -1.20
CA LEU A 527 -23.05 1.27 -0.04
C LEU A 527 -23.38 2.67 0.52
N GLY A 528 -24.15 2.73 1.58
CA GLY A 528 -24.49 3.97 2.26
C GLY A 528 -23.28 4.69 2.88
N ASN A 529 -23.56 5.70 3.69
CA ASN A 529 -22.53 6.44 4.41
C ASN A 529 -21.97 5.61 5.57
N ARG A 530 -20.70 5.87 5.92
CA ARG A 530 -20.02 5.34 7.11
C ARG A 530 -19.43 6.49 7.89
N PHE A 531 -19.34 6.32 9.21
CA PHE A 531 -18.84 7.34 10.13
C PHE A 531 -17.64 6.77 10.88
N ILE A 532 -16.58 7.57 10.99
CA ILE A 532 -15.41 7.26 11.80
C ILE A 532 -15.11 8.49 12.65
N HIS A 533 -15.00 8.32 13.97
CA HIS A 533 -14.62 9.38 14.88
C HIS A 533 -13.68 8.88 15.95
N GLY A 534 -12.94 9.78 16.54
CA GLY A 534 -11.99 9.44 17.58
C GLY A 534 -11.21 10.61 18.11
N PHE A 535 -10.31 10.28 18.99
CA PHE A 535 -9.34 11.25 19.51
C PHE A 535 -7.96 10.60 19.69
N SER A 536 -6.92 11.43 19.69
CA SER A 536 -5.57 11.04 20.09
C SER A 536 -5.00 12.02 21.12
N LEU A 537 -4.22 11.48 22.04
CA LEU A 537 -3.39 12.20 23.00
C LEU A 537 -1.97 11.71 22.82
N ASP A 538 -1.06 12.61 22.53
CA ASP A 538 0.36 12.31 22.34
C ASP A 538 1.20 13.30 23.11
N GLY A 539 2.33 12.88 23.65
CA GLY A 539 3.20 13.81 24.32
C GLY A 539 4.48 13.19 24.85
N PHE A 540 5.31 14.07 25.36
CA PHE A 540 6.49 13.69 26.12
C PHE A 540 6.78 14.66 27.26
N ASN A 541 7.43 14.13 28.28
CA ASN A 541 7.95 14.89 29.42
C ASN A 541 9.40 14.48 29.68
N ASN A 542 10.33 15.42 29.57
CA ASN A 542 11.70 15.27 30.05
C ASN A 542 11.72 15.62 31.54
N LEU A 543 11.71 14.62 32.42
CA LEU A 543 11.74 14.83 33.87
C LEU A 543 13.10 15.35 34.33
N ASN A 544 14.16 14.87 33.71
CA ASN A 544 15.54 15.33 33.89
C ASN A 544 16.40 14.89 32.68
N ARG A 545 17.73 15.11 32.74
CA ARG A 545 18.64 14.75 31.63
C ARG A 545 18.68 13.25 31.29
N ASN A 546 18.26 12.38 32.21
CA ASN A 546 18.36 10.93 32.09
C ASN A 546 17.00 10.25 31.90
N PHE A 547 15.87 10.92 32.18
CA PHE A 547 14.55 10.35 32.16
C PHE A 547 13.63 11.16 31.25
N LYS A 548 13.14 10.49 30.19
CA LYS A 548 12.09 10.96 29.30
C LYS A 548 10.93 9.98 29.30
N ILE A 549 9.72 10.47 29.42
CA ILE A 549 8.49 9.70 29.30
C ILE A 549 7.81 10.15 28.03
N ASP A 550 7.67 9.24 27.07
CA ASP A 550 6.82 9.41 25.89
C ASP A 550 5.52 8.63 26.09
N TYR A 551 4.38 9.24 25.80
CA TYR A 551 3.08 8.61 25.93
C TYR A 551 2.19 8.89 24.72
N SER A 552 1.35 7.92 24.42
CA SER A 552 0.40 7.99 23.31
C SER A 552 -0.85 7.18 23.62
N LEU A 553 -2.01 7.76 23.35
CA LEU A 553 -3.31 7.13 23.44
C LEU A 553 -4.11 7.49 22.19
N THR A 554 -4.68 6.49 21.53
CA THR A 554 -5.59 6.73 20.40
C THR A 554 -6.85 5.88 20.59
N TYR A 555 -8.00 6.55 20.49
CA TYR A 555 -9.31 5.91 20.42
C TYR A 555 -9.93 6.18 19.05
N THR A 556 -10.44 5.13 18.43
CA THR A 556 -11.15 5.22 17.14
C THR A 556 -12.37 4.32 17.18
N LYS A 557 -13.51 4.87 16.81
CA LYS A 557 -14.76 4.14 16.62
C LYS A 557 -15.27 4.36 15.21
N GLY A 558 -15.70 3.29 14.55
CA GLY A 558 -16.40 3.33 13.27
C GLY A 558 -17.75 2.67 13.40
N ASP A 559 -18.74 3.20 12.69
CA ASP A 559 -20.07 2.57 12.56
C ASP A 559 -20.05 1.67 11.31
N ASN A 560 -20.56 0.46 11.47
CA ASN A 560 -20.70 -0.55 10.42
C ASN A 560 -21.96 -0.35 9.60
#